data_e4a41d33d279f746887fed17a8fd6e99
#
_entry.id   e4a41d33d279f746887fed17a8fd6e99
#
_cell.length_a   1.000
_cell.length_b   1.000
_cell.length_c   1.000
_cell.angle_alpha   90.00
_cell.angle_beta   90.00
_cell.angle_gamma   90.00
#
_symmetry.space_group_name_H-M   'P 1'
#
loop_
_entity.id
_entity.type
_entity.pdbx_description
1 polymer ?
#
loop_
_entity_poly.entity_id
_entity_poly.type
_entity_poly.pdbx_seq_one_letter_code
_entity_poly.pdbx_strand_id
1 'polypeptide(L)'
;VKNHIALDPANVEAVKRGMWEVANDPKSTVDQYLSNLAVEVGAKTGSAQVGSADKEADAVFTLFAPYDDPEIVISIVVEGGASGGNLAQAAGEIVNYYFSAEHTVESVDAENTLLR
;
A
#
# COMPACT_ATOMS: atom_id res chain seq x y z
N VAL A 1 -10.58 -19.26 -6.58
CA VAL A 1 -10.14 -18.42 -7.72
C VAL A 1 -11.22 -18.49 -8.77
N LYS A 2 -11.83 -17.36 -9.13
CA LYS A 2 -12.92 -17.32 -10.14
C LYS A 2 -12.39 -17.24 -11.57
N ASN A 3 -11.24 -16.59 -11.76
CA ASN A 3 -10.62 -16.41 -13.06
C ASN A 3 -9.11 -16.58 -12.97
N HIS A 4 -8.50 -17.14 -14.01
CA HIS A 4 -7.07 -17.16 -14.22
C HIS A 4 -6.77 -16.30 -15.45
N ILE A 5 -6.07 -15.20 -15.25
CA ILE A 5 -5.66 -14.30 -16.34
C ILE A 5 -4.18 -14.54 -16.59
N ALA A 6 -3.84 -14.99 -17.80
CA ALA A 6 -2.46 -15.09 -18.23
C ALA A 6 -1.97 -13.70 -18.64
N LEU A 7 -1.09 -13.11 -17.84
CA LEU A 7 -0.42 -11.84 -18.15
C LEU A 7 0.99 -12.13 -18.65
N ASP A 8 1.47 -11.30 -19.58
CA ASP A 8 2.88 -11.32 -19.97
C ASP A 8 3.74 -10.90 -18.78
N PRO A 9 4.68 -11.73 -18.30
CA PRO A 9 5.53 -11.40 -17.16
C PRO A 9 6.31 -10.08 -17.32
N ALA A 10 6.73 -9.76 -18.55
CA ALA A 10 7.45 -8.50 -18.81
C ALA A 10 6.56 -7.27 -18.59
N ASN A 11 5.28 -7.37 -18.93
CA ASN A 11 4.33 -6.27 -18.66
C ASN A 11 4.04 -6.13 -17.15
N VAL A 12 3.91 -7.24 -16.45
CA VAL A 12 3.74 -7.22 -14.99
C VAL A 12 4.94 -6.56 -14.32
N GLU A 13 6.14 -6.95 -14.73
CA GLU A 13 7.38 -6.39 -14.17
C GLU A 13 7.53 -4.89 -14.47
N ALA A 14 7.16 -4.45 -15.67
CA ALA A 14 7.17 -3.04 -16.04
C ALA A 14 6.21 -2.21 -15.16
N VAL A 15 5.01 -2.73 -14.88
CA VAL A 15 4.05 -2.07 -13.98
C VAL A 15 4.56 -2.05 -12.54
N LYS A 16 5.06 -3.17 -12.03
CA LYS A 16 5.68 -3.25 -10.70
C LYS A 16 6.81 -2.24 -10.55
N ARG A 17 7.69 -2.15 -11.55
CA ARG A 17 8.79 -1.18 -11.56
C ARG A 17 8.30 0.26 -11.49
N GLY A 18 7.28 0.63 -12.28
CA GLY A 18 6.67 1.95 -12.21
C GLY A 18 6.05 2.24 -10.83
N MET A 19 5.47 1.25 -10.18
CA MET A 19 4.94 1.38 -8.83
C MET A 19 6.05 1.53 -7.78
N TRP A 20 7.19 0.85 -7.97
CA TRP A 20 8.36 1.03 -7.14
C TRP A 20 8.92 2.46 -7.24
N GLU A 21 9.01 2.99 -8.47
CA GLU A 21 9.48 4.35 -8.72
C GLU A 21 8.58 5.40 -8.04
N VAL A 22 7.27 5.19 -7.99
CA VAL A 22 6.37 6.08 -7.25
C VAL A 22 6.74 6.14 -5.76
N ALA A 23 7.14 5.03 -5.17
CA ALA A 23 7.45 4.95 -3.74
C ALA A 23 8.87 5.39 -3.40
N ASN A 24 9.85 5.20 -4.31
CA ASN A 24 11.28 5.24 -3.97
C ASN A 24 12.11 6.22 -4.82
N ASP A 25 11.56 6.79 -5.92
CA ASP A 25 12.29 7.81 -6.70
C ASP A 25 12.26 9.14 -5.93
N PRO A 26 13.42 9.78 -5.64
CA PRO A 26 13.50 11.09 -4.97
C PRO A 26 12.73 12.23 -5.67
N LYS A 27 12.35 12.04 -6.93
CA LYS A 27 11.49 12.98 -7.66
C LYS A 27 9.99 12.75 -7.42
N SER A 28 9.64 11.64 -6.80
CA SER A 28 8.25 11.36 -6.43
C SER A 28 7.81 12.28 -5.29
N THR A 29 6.56 12.70 -5.34
CA THR A 29 5.96 13.55 -4.29
C THR A 29 5.68 12.79 -3.00
N VAL A 30 5.73 11.46 -3.03
CA VAL A 30 5.38 10.59 -1.89
C VAL A 30 6.59 9.81 -1.35
N ASP A 31 7.77 9.89 -1.98
CA ASP A 31 8.95 9.16 -1.54
C ASP A 31 9.34 9.47 -0.10
N GLN A 32 9.19 10.72 0.34
CA GLN A 32 9.46 11.15 1.71
C GLN A 32 8.69 10.36 2.78
N TYR A 33 7.55 9.75 2.41
CA TYR A 33 6.73 8.93 3.30
C TYR A 33 6.95 7.43 3.14
N LEU A 34 7.56 7.00 2.02
CA LEU A 34 7.59 5.60 1.61
C LEU A 34 9.00 5.02 1.46
N SER A 35 10.01 5.83 1.19
CA SER A 35 11.38 5.37 0.91
C SER A 35 12.13 4.84 2.15
N ASN A 36 11.68 5.15 3.35
CA ASN A 36 12.32 4.75 4.61
C ASN A 36 11.45 3.82 5.46
N LEU A 37 10.57 3.05 4.82
CA LEU A 37 9.74 2.07 5.53
C LEU A 37 10.55 0.83 5.93
N ALA A 38 9.98 0.00 6.79
CA ALA A 38 10.58 -1.25 7.24
C ALA A 38 10.91 -2.22 6.09
N VAL A 39 10.15 -2.12 4.99
CA VAL A 39 10.35 -2.89 3.75
C VAL A 39 10.13 -2.01 2.53
N GLU A 40 10.76 -2.34 1.41
CA GLU A 40 10.48 -1.67 0.13
C GLU A 40 9.05 -1.95 -0.33
N VAL A 41 8.43 -0.96 -0.95
CA VAL A 41 7.02 -1.02 -1.37
C VAL A 41 6.84 -0.58 -2.81
N GLY A 42 5.75 -1.03 -3.43
CA GLY A 42 5.25 -0.47 -4.68
C GLY A 42 3.96 0.30 -4.43
N ALA A 43 3.81 1.51 -5.00
CA ALA A 43 2.66 2.36 -4.74
C ALA A 43 2.07 2.99 -5.99
N LYS A 44 0.81 3.41 -5.92
CA LYS A 44 0.12 4.19 -6.94
C LYS A 44 -0.82 5.20 -6.30
N THR A 45 -0.63 6.47 -6.66
CA THR A 45 -1.54 7.56 -6.31
C THR A 45 -2.64 7.72 -7.35
N GLY A 46 -3.80 8.18 -6.97
CA GLY A 46 -4.90 8.52 -7.87
C GLY A 46 -5.72 9.68 -7.32
N SER A 47 -6.34 10.42 -8.24
CA SER A 47 -7.35 11.43 -7.91
C SER A 47 -8.49 11.25 -8.90
N ALA A 48 -9.67 10.93 -8.39
CA ALA A 48 -10.85 10.67 -9.20
C ALA A 48 -11.81 11.86 -9.11
N GLN A 49 -11.97 12.59 -10.22
CA GLN A 49 -12.97 13.65 -10.26
C GLN A 49 -14.38 13.03 -10.33
N VAL A 50 -15.18 13.25 -9.31
CA VAL A 50 -16.57 12.78 -9.22
C VAL A 50 -17.54 13.94 -9.11
N GLY A 51 -18.61 13.89 -9.91
CA GLY A 51 -19.63 14.94 -9.90
C GLY A 51 -19.22 16.20 -10.65
N SER A 52 -19.62 17.37 -10.13
CA SER A 52 -19.37 18.66 -10.75
C SER A 52 -17.92 19.14 -10.49
N ALA A 53 -17.41 19.99 -11.40
CA ALA A 53 -16.04 20.49 -11.36
C ALA A 53 -15.69 21.37 -10.13
N ASP A 54 -16.68 21.76 -9.36
CA ASP A 54 -16.57 22.53 -8.13
C ASP A 54 -16.35 21.67 -6.87
N LYS A 55 -16.39 20.34 -7.01
CA LYS A 55 -16.12 19.41 -5.92
C LYS A 55 -14.65 18.97 -5.93
N GLU A 56 -14.10 18.82 -4.74
CA GLU A 56 -12.79 18.17 -4.58
C GLU A 56 -12.83 16.74 -5.13
N ALA A 57 -11.73 16.33 -5.75
CA ALA A 57 -11.59 14.98 -6.26
C ALA A 57 -11.47 13.97 -5.11
N ASP A 58 -11.93 12.75 -5.32
CA ASP A 58 -11.68 11.66 -4.39
C ASP A 58 -10.21 11.24 -4.47
N ALA A 59 -9.57 11.16 -3.31
CA ALA A 59 -8.21 10.66 -3.19
C ALA A 59 -8.21 9.14 -3.18
N VAL A 60 -7.36 8.54 -4.02
CA VAL A 60 -7.18 7.08 -4.10
C VAL A 60 -5.69 6.77 -3.95
N PHE A 61 -5.38 5.81 -3.12
CA PHE A 61 -4.02 5.34 -2.93
C PHE A 61 -4.01 3.82 -2.79
N THR A 62 -3.07 3.18 -3.48
CA THR A 62 -2.85 1.73 -3.35
C THR A 62 -1.37 1.46 -3.20
N LEU A 63 -1.03 0.54 -2.31
CA LEU A 63 0.32 0.11 -2.02
C LEU A 63 0.33 -1.41 -1.82
N PHE A 64 1.41 -2.07 -2.22
CA PHE A 64 1.71 -3.45 -1.85
C PHE A 64 3.08 -3.56 -1.21
N ALA A 65 3.23 -4.49 -0.28
CA ALA A 65 4.44 -4.69 0.52
C ALA A 65 4.63 -6.15 0.94
N PRO A 66 5.88 -6.65 1.03
CA PRO A 66 7.11 -6.12 0.45
C PRO A 66 7.08 -6.06 -1.09
N TYR A 67 7.99 -5.29 -1.70
CA TYR A 67 8.04 -5.17 -3.16
C TYR A 67 8.35 -6.49 -3.86
N ASP A 68 9.33 -7.24 -3.35
CA ASP A 68 9.79 -8.47 -3.99
C ASP A 68 8.80 -9.63 -3.82
N ASP A 69 8.27 -9.83 -2.61
CA ASP A 69 7.32 -10.89 -2.28
C ASP A 69 6.14 -10.31 -1.49
N PRO A 70 5.12 -9.78 -2.18
CA PRO A 70 4.01 -9.07 -1.54
C PRO A 70 3.18 -9.96 -0.61
N GLU A 71 3.08 -9.55 0.66
CA GLU A 71 2.27 -10.18 1.70
C GLU A 71 0.96 -9.43 1.93
N ILE A 72 0.99 -8.08 1.78
CA ILE A 72 -0.18 -7.23 2.00
C ILE A 72 -0.40 -6.27 0.84
N VAL A 73 -1.66 -5.92 0.64
CA VAL A 73 -2.09 -4.80 -0.22
C VAL A 73 -2.94 -3.86 0.63
N ILE A 74 -2.63 -2.58 0.56
CA ILE A 74 -3.37 -1.51 1.22
C ILE A 74 -4.03 -0.66 0.14
N SER A 75 -5.34 -0.46 0.23
CA SER A 75 -6.07 0.44 -0.65
C SER A 75 -6.91 1.40 0.19
N ILE A 76 -6.69 2.70 -0.01
CA ILE A 76 -7.36 3.77 0.73
C ILE A 76 -8.09 4.67 -0.26
N VAL A 77 -9.34 4.97 0.04
CA VAL A 77 -10.16 5.94 -0.71
C VAL A 77 -10.74 6.93 0.29
N VAL A 78 -10.59 8.22 -0.03
CA VAL A 78 -11.17 9.31 0.76
C VAL A 78 -11.95 10.22 -0.16
N GLU A 79 -13.27 10.26 0.03
CA GLU A 79 -14.15 11.16 -0.71
C GLU A 79 -13.77 12.62 -0.42
N GLY A 80 -13.61 13.41 -1.48
CA GLY A 80 -13.18 14.81 -1.37
C GLY A 80 -11.78 14.98 -0.77
N GLY A 81 -10.92 13.97 -0.82
CA GLY A 81 -9.57 13.99 -0.27
C GLY A 81 -8.53 14.69 -1.15
N ALA A 82 -8.96 15.28 -2.27
CA ALA A 82 -8.19 16.04 -3.25
C ALA A 82 -7.14 15.22 -3.99
N SER A 83 -6.13 14.70 -3.33
CA SER A 83 -5.01 13.97 -3.95
C SER A 83 -4.66 12.69 -3.20
N GLY A 84 -4.49 11.59 -3.95
CA GLY A 84 -4.04 10.31 -3.39
C GLY A 84 -2.66 10.40 -2.70
N GLY A 85 -1.82 11.36 -3.06
CA GLY A 85 -0.54 11.60 -2.38
C GLY A 85 -0.69 11.93 -0.90
N ASN A 86 -1.81 12.55 -0.49
CA ASN A 86 -2.10 12.87 0.91
C ASN A 86 -2.29 11.62 1.78
N LEU A 87 -2.52 10.46 1.16
CA LEU A 87 -2.77 9.18 1.85
C LEU A 87 -1.49 8.35 2.05
N ALA A 88 -0.38 8.76 1.42
CA ALA A 88 0.87 8.01 1.44
C ALA A 88 1.44 7.84 2.85
N GLN A 89 1.36 8.87 3.68
CA GLN A 89 1.82 8.82 5.06
C GLN A 89 1.04 7.76 5.86
N ALA A 90 -0.28 7.80 5.80
CA ALA A 90 -1.11 6.83 6.52
C ALA A 90 -0.84 5.39 6.07
N ALA A 91 -0.67 5.17 4.74
CA ALA A 91 -0.31 3.87 4.22
C ALA A 91 1.07 3.41 4.71
N GLY A 92 2.06 4.30 4.75
CA GLY A 92 3.40 4.02 5.29
C GLY A 92 3.39 3.65 6.77
N GLU A 93 2.60 4.34 7.58
CA GLU A 93 2.43 3.99 9.00
C GLU A 93 1.83 2.60 9.20
N ILE A 94 0.86 2.20 8.35
CA ILE A 94 0.28 0.84 8.37
C ILE A 94 1.35 -0.20 8.01
N VAL A 95 2.18 0.05 6.98
CA VAL A 95 3.28 -0.85 6.60
C VAL A 95 4.27 -1.01 7.75
N ASN A 96 4.75 0.10 8.33
CA ASN A 96 5.68 0.06 9.45
C ASN A 96 5.09 -0.69 10.66
N TYR A 97 3.82 -0.49 10.96
CA TYR A 97 3.14 -1.23 12.03
C TYR A 97 3.09 -2.73 11.72
N TYR A 98 2.71 -3.12 10.51
CA TYR A 98 2.56 -4.52 10.10
C TYR A 98 3.89 -5.28 10.13
N PHE A 99 4.98 -4.64 9.64
CA PHE A 99 6.31 -5.26 9.56
C PHE A 99 7.21 -4.91 10.76
N SER A 100 6.72 -4.19 11.77
CA SER A 100 7.48 -3.95 12.99
C SER A 100 7.64 -5.25 13.78
N ALA A 101 8.75 -5.36 14.53
CA ALA A 101 9.05 -6.53 15.36
C ALA A 101 7.97 -6.81 16.42
N GLU A 102 7.11 -5.83 16.72
CA GLU A 102 5.97 -5.99 17.63
C GLU A 102 4.84 -6.83 17.02
N HIS A 103 4.85 -7.01 15.69
CA HIS A 103 3.95 -7.92 14.99
C HIS A 103 4.44 -9.37 14.94
N THR A 104 5.58 -9.69 15.47
CA THR A 104 5.84 -11.03 15.96
C THR A 104 4.93 -11.26 17.17
N VAL A 105 3.65 -11.48 16.90
CA VAL A 105 2.83 -12.25 17.82
C VAL A 105 3.56 -13.57 17.93
N GLU A 106 4.38 -13.74 18.97
CA GLU A 106 4.63 -15.07 19.51
C GLU A 106 3.26 -15.73 19.50
N SER A 107 3.12 -16.81 18.75
CA SER A 107 1.94 -17.63 18.84
C SER A 107 1.74 -17.83 20.34
N VAL A 108 0.76 -17.14 20.89
CA VAL A 108 0.33 -17.41 22.24
C VAL A 108 -0.15 -18.83 22.13
N ASP A 109 0.69 -19.77 22.55
CA ASP A 109 0.26 -21.13 22.79
C ASP A 109 -0.90 -20.98 23.76
N ALA A 110 -2.09 -21.04 23.19
CA ALA A 110 -3.32 -21.05 23.94
C ALA A 110 -3.42 -22.41 24.63
N GLU A 111 -2.49 -22.67 25.55
CA GLU A 111 -2.78 -23.59 26.65
C GLU A 111 -3.90 -22.94 27.44
N ASN A 112 -5.09 -23.35 27.07
CA ASN A 112 -6.32 -22.94 27.74
C ASN A 112 -6.36 -23.57 29.14
N THR A 113 -5.58 -22.98 30.07
CA THR A 113 -5.51 -23.41 31.48
C THR A 113 -6.70 -22.94 32.30
N LEU A 114 -7.71 -22.33 31.68
CA LEU A 114 -8.93 -21.86 32.38
C LEU A 114 -10.05 -22.93 32.48
N LEU A 115 -9.83 -24.16 32.06
CA LEU A 115 -10.79 -25.27 32.20
C LEU A 115 -10.17 -26.42 32.99
N ARG A 116 -9.72 -26.17 34.21
CA ARG A 116 -9.55 -27.18 35.22
C ARG A 116 -10.29 -26.81 36.48
#